data_028623c3d6a54e8a90cd9a66305c0439
#
_entry.id   028623c3d6a54e8a90cd9a66305c0439
#
_cell.length_a   1.000
_cell.length_b   1.000
_cell.length_c   1.000
_cell.angle_alpha   90.00
_cell.angle_beta   90.00
_cell.angle_gamma   90.00
#
_symmetry.space_group_name_H-M   'P 1'
#
loop_
_entity.id
_entity.type
_entity.pdbx_description
1 polymer ?
#
loop_
_entity_poly.entity_id
_entity_poly.type
_entity_poly.pdbx_seq_one_letter_code
_entity_poly.pdbx_strand_id
1 'polypeptide(L)'
;MSKRNIFILFIINILISAGIISFMFCNFHTNDNLFGSQVSRGTKYILYIGTNDKDTYTQLIPTDEAKRIVDEICVKHVGGFTALDAVGGYLDDKNVMTHENSLVYEIYDASEEQIKAIMDEVIKALNQSSILVELQKTEYMFYSSK
;
A
#
# COMPACT_ATOMS: atom_id res chain seq x y z
N MET A 1 49.68 -23.35 25.63
CA MET A 1 48.28 -23.46 26.09
C MET A 1 47.80 -24.87 25.77
N SER A 2 47.18 -25.57 26.72
CA SER A 2 46.69 -26.95 26.51
C SER A 2 45.52 -26.94 25.49
N LYS A 3 45.40 -27.98 24.67
CA LYS A 3 44.29 -28.16 23.72
C LYS A 3 42.91 -28.01 24.42
N ARG A 4 42.82 -28.43 25.66
CA ARG A 4 41.63 -28.24 26.53
C ARG A 4 41.30 -26.79 26.77
N ASN A 5 42.31 -25.93 27.02
CA ASN A 5 42.08 -24.51 27.26
C ASN A 5 41.64 -23.73 26.03
N ILE A 6 42.14 -24.13 24.84
CA ILE A 6 41.71 -23.58 23.56
C ILE A 6 40.24 -23.94 23.25
N PHE A 7 39.84 -25.17 23.54
CA PHE A 7 38.45 -25.61 23.38
C PHE A 7 37.48 -24.88 24.32
N ILE A 8 37.86 -24.67 25.57
CA ILE A 8 37.07 -23.91 26.54
C ILE A 8 36.90 -22.46 26.08
N LEU A 9 37.97 -21.80 25.61
CA LEU A 9 37.88 -20.42 25.10
C LEU A 9 36.99 -20.33 23.86
N PHE A 10 36.98 -21.34 22.99
CA PHE A 10 36.13 -21.39 21.83
C PHE A 10 34.63 -21.48 22.19
N ILE A 11 34.29 -22.33 23.19
CA ILE A 11 32.91 -22.44 23.70
C ILE A 11 32.45 -21.14 24.34
N ILE A 12 33.32 -20.49 25.15
CA ILE A 12 32.99 -19.20 25.78
C ILE A 12 32.71 -18.14 24.73
N ASN A 13 33.48 -18.07 23.63
CA ASN A 13 33.24 -17.13 22.54
C ASN A 13 31.90 -17.38 21.84
N ILE A 14 31.53 -18.65 21.61
CA ILE A 14 30.22 -18.99 21.03
C ILE A 14 29.07 -18.54 21.93
N LEU A 15 29.18 -18.78 23.23
CA LEU A 15 28.16 -18.37 24.23
C LEU A 15 28.00 -16.86 24.32
N ILE A 16 29.12 -16.11 24.29
CA ILE A 16 29.12 -14.65 24.30
C ILE A 16 28.48 -14.11 23.02
N SER A 17 28.85 -14.69 21.85
CA SER A 17 28.28 -14.27 20.55
C SER A 17 26.77 -14.55 20.48
N ALA A 18 26.32 -15.72 20.94
CA ALA A 18 24.92 -16.08 21.02
C ALA A 18 24.14 -15.16 21.98
N GLY A 19 24.75 -14.80 23.14
CA GLY A 19 24.17 -13.84 24.07
C GLY A 19 24.04 -12.43 23.50
N ILE A 20 25.05 -11.94 22.77
CA ILE A 20 25.01 -10.63 22.10
C ILE A 20 23.94 -10.62 21.01
N ILE A 21 23.85 -11.69 20.19
CA ILE A 21 22.83 -11.81 19.14
C ILE A 21 21.43 -11.84 19.77
N SER A 22 21.21 -12.63 20.82
CA SER A 22 19.94 -12.69 21.55
C SER A 22 19.57 -11.34 22.18
N PHE A 23 20.54 -10.63 22.77
CA PHE A 23 20.35 -9.29 23.33
C PHE A 23 20.00 -8.27 22.24
N MET A 24 20.67 -8.31 21.08
CA MET A 24 20.30 -7.48 19.94
C MET A 24 18.88 -7.77 19.47
N PHE A 25 18.49 -9.04 19.30
CA PHE A 25 17.12 -9.39 18.91
C PHE A 25 16.07 -8.96 19.94
N CYS A 26 16.34 -9.05 21.26
CA CYS A 26 15.43 -8.58 22.29
C CYS A 26 15.29 -7.05 22.35
N ASN A 27 16.35 -6.29 22.02
CA ASN A 27 16.28 -4.83 22.03
C ASN A 27 15.76 -4.21 20.71
N PHE A 28 15.61 -5.00 19.64
CA PHE A 28 14.94 -4.56 18.40
C PHE A 28 13.41 -4.71 18.43
N HIS A 29 12.82 -5.18 19.55
CA HIS A 29 11.39 -4.97 19.79
C HIS A 29 11.20 -3.50 20.17
N THR A 30 11.18 -2.63 19.16
CA THR A 30 10.70 -1.27 19.31
C THR A 30 9.29 -1.32 19.90
N ASN A 31 9.06 -0.49 20.90
CA ASN A 31 7.73 -0.32 21.48
C ASN A 31 6.83 0.26 20.36
N ASP A 32 6.16 -0.62 19.61
CA ASP A 32 5.32 -0.26 18.46
C ASP A 32 4.03 0.47 18.89
N ASN A 33 4.07 1.13 20.04
CA ASN A 33 2.98 1.95 20.56
C ASN A 33 3.34 3.44 20.45
N LEU A 34 2.51 4.17 19.73
CA LEU A 34 2.60 5.62 19.59
C LEU A 34 1.27 6.23 20.07
N PHE A 35 1.35 7.25 20.93
CA PHE A 35 0.17 7.88 21.55
C PHE A 35 -0.79 6.88 22.24
N GLY A 36 -0.27 5.76 22.73
CA GLY A 36 -1.08 4.69 23.36
C GLY A 36 -1.81 3.78 22.40
N SER A 37 -1.57 3.92 21.10
CA SER A 37 -2.13 3.06 20.04
C SER A 37 -1.06 2.18 19.44
N GLN A 38 -1.44 0.96 19.02
CA GLN A 38 -0.53 0.05 18.35
C GLN A 38 -0.22 0.55 16.94
N VAL A 39 1.07 0.61 16.59
CA VAL A 39 1.53 0.92 15.24
C VAL A 39 1.47 -0.35 14.40
N SER A 40 0.80 -0.27 13.27
CA SER A 40 0.74 -1.32 12.24
C SER A 40 1.78 -1.05 11.16
N ARG A 41 2.34 -2.11 10.57
CA ARG A 41 3.21 -2.04 9.39
C ARG A 41 2.53 -2.73 8.23
N GLY A 42 2.45 -2.06 7.10
CA GLY A 42 1.77 -2.61 5.94
C GLY A 42 2.10 -1.91 4.64
N THR A 43 1.30 -2.18 3.64
CA THR A 43 1.37 -1.49 2.35
C THR A 43 0.20 -0.52 2.25
N LYS A 44 0.48 0.74 1.97
CA LYS A 44 -0.49 1.68 1.45
C LYS A 44 -0.53 1.51 -0.07
N TYR A 45 -1.71 1.29 -0.61
CA TYR A 45 -1.97 1.27 -2.04
C TYR A 45 -2.56 2.61 -2.46
N ILE A 46 -2.05 3.18 -3.56
CA ILE A 46 -2.59 4.39 -4.16
C ILE A 46 -2.98 4.05 -5.58
N LEU A 47 -4.27 4.13 -5.89
CA LEU A 47 -4.83 3.83 -7.20
C LEU A 47 -5.09 5.15 -7.92
N TYR A 48 -4.53 5.32 -9.10
CA TYR A 48 -4.79 6.45 -10.00
C TYR A 48 -5.68 5.96 -11.14
N ILE A 49 -6.92 6.42 -11.13
CA ILE A 49 -8.00 5.93 -12.00
C ILE A 49 -8.39 7.06 -12.95
N GLY A 50 -8.12 6.90 -14.25
CA GLY A 50 -8.63 7.80 -15.28
C GLY A 50 -10.14 7.66 -15.45
N THR A 51 -10.79 8.66 -16.03
CA THR A 51 -12.23 8.65 -16.30
C THR A 51 -12.57 8.69 -17.80
N ASN A 52 -11.57 8.82 -18.67
CA ASN A 52 -11.80 8.70 -20.11
C ASN A 52 -11.98 7.23 -20.50
N ASP A 53 -13.01 6.95 -21.26
CA ASP A 53 -13.28 5.65 -21.85
C ASP A 53 -12.16 5.25 -22.81
N LYS A 54 -11.66 4.00 -22.73
CA LYS A 54 -10.49 3.52 -23.47
C LYS A 54 -10.70 3.44 -24.99
N ASP A 55 -11.96 3.35 -25.44
CA ASP A 55 -12.28 3.15 -26.86
C ASP A 55 -12.54 4.51 -27.56
N THR A 56 -13.05 5.49 -26.81
CA THR A 56 -13.42 6.81 -27.34
C THR A 56 -12.44 7.93 -26.95
N TYR A 57 -11.57 7.69 -25.96
CA TYR A 57 -10.65 8.67 -25.36
C TYR A 57 -11.36 9.93 -24.81
N THR A 58 -12.64 9.78 -24.47
CA THR A 58 -13.45 10.85 -23.89
C THR A 58 -14.15 10.38 -22.62
N GLN A 59 -14.47 11.29 -21.74
CA GLN A 59 -15.20 10.97 -20.53
C GLN A 59 -16.68 10.73 -20.88
N LEU A 60 -17.16 9.48 -20.76
CA LEU A 60 -18.55 9.11 -20.99
C LEU A 60 -19.37 9.12 -19.70
N ILE A 61 -18.75 8.82 -18.57
CA ILE A 61 -19.37 8.79 -17.25
C ILE A 61 -18.97 10.08 -16.52
N PRO A 62 -19.90 10.90 -16.03
CA PRO A 62 -19.56 12.08 -15.23
C PRO A 62 -18.71 11.74 -14.03
N THR A 63 -17.80 12.64 -13.63
CA THR A 63 -16.81 12.37 -12.55
C THR A 63 -17.49 11.95 -11.24
N ASP A 64 -18.58 12.61 -10.84
CA ASP A 64 -19.31 12.26 -9.62
C ASP A 64 -19.92 10.87 -9.67
N GLU A 65 -20.40 10.46 -10.84
CA GLU A 65 -20.95 9.12 -11.06
C GLU A 65 -19.82 8.06 -11.09
N ALA A 66 -18.71 8.35 -11.76
CA ALA A 66 -17.54 7.48 -11.74
C ALA A 66 -17.02 7.28 -10.31
N LYS A 67 -16.95 8.35 -9.52
CA LYS A 67 -16.56 8.31 -8.11
C LYS A 67 -17.52 7.44 -7.29
N ARG A 68 -18.84 7.62 -7.44
CA ARG A 68 -19.85 6.81 -6.76
C ARG A 68 -19.67 5.31 -7.07
N ILE A 69 -19.41 4.96 -8.34
CA ILE A 69 -19.16 3.59 -8.76
C ILE A 69 -17.92 3.02 -8.08
N VAL A 70 -16.81 3.78 -8.06
CA VAL A 70 -15.56 3.33 -7.43
C VAL A 70 -15.70 3.23 -5.92
N ASP A 71 -16.40 4.17 -5.27
CA ASP A 71 -16.70 4.13 -3.84
C ASP A 71 -17.44 2.85 -3.45
N GLU A 72 -18.49 2.48 -4.21
CA GLU A 72 -19.25 1.26 -3.96
C GLU A 72 -18.40 -0.01 -4.14
N ILE A 73 -17.52 -0.03 -5.15
CA ILE A 73 -16.59 -1.14 -5.36
C ILE A 73 -15.58 -1.22 -4.20
N CYS A 74 -15.00 -0.09 -3.80
CA CYS A 74 -14.04 -0.06 -2.69
C CYS A 74 -14.66 -0.55 -1.38
N VAL A 75 -15.84 -0.04 -1.00
CA VAL A 75 -16.54 -0.44 0.24
C VAL A 75 -16.87 -1.92 0.26
N LYS A 76 -17.15 -2.52 -0.89
CA LYS A 76 -17.42 -3.96 -1.01
C LYS A 76 -16.21 -4.82 -0.62
N HIS A 77 -14.98 -4.35 -0.86
CA HIS A 77 -13.76 -5.13 -0.71
C HIS A 77 -12.91 -4.74 0.50
N VAL A 78 -12.96 -3.45 0.92
CA VAL A 78 -12.12 -2.91 2.00
C VAL A 78 -12.94 -2.10 2.98
N GLY A 79 -12.46 -1.99 4.23
CA GLY A 79 -13.19 -1.31 5.30
C GLY A 79 -13.17 0.21 5.21
N GLY A 80 -12.28 0.79 4.40
CA GLY A 80 -12.17 2.25 4.26
C GLY A 80 -11.13 2.66 3.22
N PHE A 81 -11.27 3.88 2.74
CA PHE A 81 -10.37 4.49 1.77
C PHE A 81 -10.40 6.01 1.92
N THR A 82 -9.43 6.70 1.32
CA THR A 82 -9.48 8.15 1.10
C THR A 82 -9.53 8.40 -0.41
N ALA A 83 -10.51 9.18 -0.87
CA ALA A 83 -10.65 9.54 -2.27
C ALA A 83 -10.36 11.03 -2.50
N LEU A 84 -9.63 11.33 -3.57
CA LEU A 84 -9.27 12.67 -4.01
C LEU A 84 -9.59 12.82 -5.50
N ASP A 85 -10.11 13.97 -5.88
CA ASP A 85 -10.27 14.34 -7.28
C ASP A 85 -8.95 14.91 -7.80
N ALA A 86 -8.56 14.51 -9.00
CA ALA A 86 -7.31 14.92 -9.64
C ALA A 86 -7.53 15.17 -11.13
N VAL A 87 -6.50 15.70 -11.80
CA VAL A 87 -6.45 15.83 -13.25
C VAL A 87 -5.18 15.16 -13.73
N GLY A 88 -5.33 14.19 -14.61
CA GLY A 88 -4.25 13.51 -15.29
C GLY A 88 -3.93 14.14 -16.65
N GLY A 89 -2.75 13.79 -17.18
CA GLY A 89 -2.37 14.17 -18.54
C GLY A 89 -1.43 13.13 -19.12
N TYR A 90 -1.66 12.75 -20.38
CA TYR A 90 -0.85 11.77 -21.10
C TYR A 90 -0.79 12.10 -22.60
N LEU A 91 0.14 11.47 -23.29
CA LEU A 91 0.16 11.49 -24.75
C LEU A 91 -0.65 10.31 -25.27
N ASP A 92 -1.62 10.62 -26.13
CA ASP A 92 -2.41 9.58 -26.80
C ASP A 92 -1.60 8.88 -27.92
N ASP A 93 -2.21 7.89 -28.59
CA ASP A 93 -1.58 7.12 -29.66
C ASP A 93 -1.14 7.99 -30.87
N LYS A 94 -1.68 9.20 -30.97
CA LYS A 94 -1.34 10.19 -32.00
C LYS A 94 -0.29 11.20 -31.51
N ASN A 95 0.29 10.98 -30.33
CA ASN A 95 1.25 11.87 -29.69
C ASN A 95 0.67 13.27 -29.38
N VAL A 96 -0.65 13.34 -29.13
CA VAL A 96 -1.34 14.56 -28.72
C VAL A 96 -1.53 14.56 -27.22
N MET A 97 -1.22 15.69 -26.58
CA MET A 97 -1.44 15.87 -25.14
C MET A 97 -2.93 15.84 -24.81
N THR A 98 -3.33 14.83 -24.05
CA THR A 98 -4.71 14.62 -23.60
C THR A 98 -4.79 14.83 -22.10
N HIS A 99 -5.79 15.56 -21.63
CA HIS A 99 -6.10 15.73 -20.21
C HIS A 99 -7.37 14.94 -19.87
N GLU A 100 -7.39 14.38 -18.67
CA GLU A 100 -8.57 13.70 -18.15
C GLU A 100 -8.78 14.01 -16.67
N ASN A 101 -10.05 13.98 -16.25
CA ASN A 101 -10.35 13.88 -14.83
C ASN A 101 -9.87 12.53 -14.31
N SER A 102 -9.34 12.52 -13.11
CA SER A 102 -8.82 11.31 -12.48
C SER A 102 -9.28 11.23 -11.04
N LEU A 103 -9.40 10.02 -10.53
CA LEU A 103 -9.72 9.73 -9.14
C LEU A 103 -8.51 9.07 -8.50
N VAL A 104 -8.12 9.51 -7.31
CA VAL A 104 -7.03 8.92 -6.53
C VAL A 104 -7.60 8.29 -5.28
N TYR A 105 -7.33 7.00 -5.08
CA TYR A 105 -7.78 6.25 -3.91
C TYR A 105 -6.60 5.77 -3.09
N GLU A 106 -6.53 6.18 -1.83
CA GLU A 106 -5.54 5.69 -0.87
C GLU A 106 -6.20 4.65 0.05
N ILE A 107 -5.62 3.45 0.09
CA ILE A 107 -6.15 2.31 0.82
C ILE A 107 -5.07 1.74 1.73
N TYR A 108 -5.39 1.61 3.01
CA TYR A 108 -4.57 0.95 4.03
C TYR A 108 -5.22 -0.36 4.44
N ASP A 109 -4.44 -1.24 5.04
CA ASP A 109 -4.94 -2.48 5.66
C ASP A 109 -5.73 -3.38 4.69
N ALA A 110 -5.26 -3.48 3.45
CA ALA A 110 -5.86 -4.32 2.41
C ALA A 110 -4.88 -5.41 1.95
N SER A 111 -5.42 -6.58 1.59
CA SER A 111 -4.64 -7.62 0.94
C SER A 111 -4.45 -7.35 -0.56
N GLU A 112 -3.46 -7.99 -1.18
CA GLU A 112 -3.22 -7.89 -2.62
C GLU A 112 -4.43 -8.39 -3.42
N GLU A 113 -5.14 -9.44 -2.93
CA GLU A 113 -6.34 -9.99 -3.56
C GLU A 113 -7.49 -8.99 -3.54
N GLN A 114 -7.68 -8.26 -2.44
CA GLN A 114 -8.70 -7.21 -2.33
C GLN A 114 -8.42 -6.07 -3.30
N ILE A 115 -7.18 -5.59 -3.36
CA ILE A 115 -6.77 -4.53 -4.29
C ILE A 115 -6.93 -4.99 -5.74
N LYS A 116 -6.53 -6.23 -6.06
CA LYS A 116 -6.72 -6.80 -7.39
C LYS A 116 -8.20 -6.84 -7.77
N ALA A 117 -9.07 -7.30 -6.87
CA ALA A 117 -10.51 -7.36 -7.11
C ALA A 117 -11.11 -5.97 -7.37
N ILE A 118 -10.71 -4.95 -6.59
CA ILE A 118 -11.11 -3.56 -6.82
C ILE A 118 -10.70 -3.11 -8.22
N MET A 119 -9.42 -3.30 -8.59
CA MET A 119 -8.93 -2.86 -9.91
C MET A 119 -9.66 -3.56 -11.06
N ASP A 120 -9.87 -4.88 -10.96
CA ASP A 120 -10.58 -5.64 -12.00
C ASP A 120 -12.02 -5.16 -12.18
N GLU A 121 -12.74 -4.86 -11.09
CA GLU A 121 -14.11 -4.35 -11.15
C GLU A 121 -14.17 -2.91 -11.69
N VAL A 122 -13.25 -2.04 -11.25
CA VAL A 122 -13.19 -0.64 -11.70
C VAL A 122 -12.83 -0.56 -13.19
N ILE A 123 -11.83 -1.31 -13.67
CA ILE A 123 -11.47 -1.38 -15.09
C ILE A 123 -12.68 -1.73 -15.93
N LYS A 124 -13.47 -2.70 -15.49
CA LYS A 124 -14.68 -3.14 -16.18
C LYS A 124 -15.80 -2.09 -16.12
N ALA A 125 -16.02 -1.50 -14.95
CA ALA A 125 -17.14 -0.57 -14.73
C ALA A 125 -16.94 0.77 -15.45
N LEU A 126 -15.70 1.27 -15.53
CA LEU A 126 -15.37 2.54 -16.19
C LEU A 126 -14.78 2.36 -17.59
N ASN A 127 -14.75 1.13 -18.12
CA ASN A 127 -14.14 0.78 -19.42
C ASN A 127 -12.71 1.34 -19.58
N GLN A 128 -11.87 1.11 -18.54
CA GLN A 128 -10.47 1.55 -18.54
C GLN A 128 -9.56 0.50 -19.18
N SER A 129 -8.41 0.92 -19.73
CA SER A 129 -7.36 0.01 -20.21
C SER A 129 -6.49 -0.48 -19.06
N SER A 130 -6.24 0.37 -18.07
CA SER A 130 -5.38 0.09 -16.92
C SER A 130 -5.64 1.06 -15.78
N ILE A 131 -5.14 0.71 -14.61
CA ILE A 131 -5.06 1.58 -13.42
C ILE A 131 -3.59 1.63 -13.01
N LEU A 132 -3.04 2.82 -12.82
CA LEU A 132 -1.73 2.96 -12.18
C LEU A 132 -1.88 2.69 -10.69
N VAL A 133 -1.08 1.78 -10.17
CA VAL A 133 -1.03 1.49 -8.73
C VAL A 133 0.36 1.79 -8.18
N GLU A 134 0.41 2.59 -7.13
CA GLU A 134 1.63 2.85 -6.34
C GLU A 134 1.55 2.07 -5.03
N LEU A 135 2.67 1.45 -4.64
CA LEU A 135 2.80 0.67 -3.41
C LEU A 135 3.83 1.34 -2.49
N GLN A 136 3.40 1.73 -1.30
CA GLN A 136 4.28 2.32 -0.29
C GLN A 136 4.30 1.45 0.96
N LYS A 137 5.48 0.95 1.34
CA LYS A 137 5.66 0.35 2.67
C LYS A 137 5.60 1.46 3.71
N THR A 138 4.70 1.33 4.68
CA THR A 138 4.43 2.38 5.64
C THR A 138 4.12 1.85 7.03
N GLU A 139 4.29 2.71 8.01
CA GLU A 139 3.77 2.51 9.37
C GLU A 139 2.55 3.42 9.55
N TYR A 140 1.49 2.90 10.12
CA TYR A 140 0.26 3.63 10.38
C TYR A 140 -0.41 3.14 11.65
N MET A 141 -1.33 3.92 12.19
CA MET A 141 -2.16 3.52 13.32
C MET A 141 -3.52 4.18 13.24
N PHE A 142 -4.50 3.53 13.83
CA PHE A 142 -5.81 4.13 14.08
C PHE A 142 -5.81 4.69 15.51
N TYR A 143 -5.84 6.01 15.63
CA TYR A 143 -5.92 6.70 16.91
C TYR A 143 -7.38 6.94 17.30
N SER A 144 -7.76 6.54 18.50
CA SER A 144 -9.04 6.87 19.10
C SER A 144 -8.83 7.49 20.48
N SER A 145 -9.44 8.65 20.74
CA SER A 145 -9.51 9.20 22.10
C SER A 145 -10.39 8.30 22.96
N LYS A 146 -9.95 8.01 24.18
CA LYS A 146 -10.77 7.35 25.21
C LYS A 146 -11.74 8.34 25.84
#